data_a11db76f5a34ce8da08bc56671ca4e0c
#
_entry.id   a11db76f5a34ce8da08bc56671ca4e0c
#
_cell.length_a   1.000
_cell.length_b   1.000
_cell.length_c   1.000
_cell.angle_alpha   90.00
_cell.angle_beta   90.00
_cell.angle_gamma   90.00
#
_symmetry.space_group_name_H-M   'P 1'
#
loop_
_entity.id
_entity.type
_entity.pdbx_description
1 polymer ?
#
loop_
_entity_poly.entity_id
_entity_poly.type
_entity_poly.pdbx_seq_one_letter_code
_entity_poly.pdbx_strand_id
1 'polypeptide(L)'
;MTCAMAPMLILVASILLAAGAPSQAQAPAAPPAAEAGAPTVLIPGYWDPRRRTDRVDLTRVPQIRFLTDDELPPFGFPGPDGRPAGLNVDLARAICEELKIPCTIQARRLDLLTEGLDRNAGDAVIASLAITPDLRRRFEVSDRYLDTPARFVMRKDTRLTEATPEALAGRSIAVVQGSAHEAYAATFYPTSSLRRFPDIAAARKALLERDVDVLFADGVASGFWIIGEASADCCRFLGGAFTENRYFGEGLAIVMRRGNEPLRRAINHALQRLWEKGIYAELVLKAFPGGVY
;
A
#
# COMPACT_ATOMS: atom_id res chain seq x y z
N MET A 1 -57.17 -33.71 90.83
CA MET A 1 -56.78 -32.37 91.23
C MET A 1 -55.96 -31.81 90.13
N THR A 2 -56.43 -30.74 89.55
CA THR A 2 -55.79 -29.69 88.76
C THR A 2 -56.56 -29.34 87.48
N CYS A 3 -56.99 -28.15 87.55
CA CYS A 3 -57.89 -27.40 86.66
C CYS A 3 -57.24 -27.10 85.28
N ALA A 4 -58.01 -27.29 84.20
CA ALA A 4 -57.63 -26.85 82.91
C ALA A 4 -58.39 -25.59 82.53
N MET A 5 -57.72 -24.48 82.34
CA MET A 5 -58.25 -23.26 81.78
C MET A 5 -57.84 -23.14 80.31
N ALA A 6 -58.79 -23.03 79.41
CA ALA A 6 -58.59 -22.68 78.02
C ALA A 6 -58.45 -21.15 77.81
N PRO A 7 -57.61 -20.65 76.96
CA PRO A 7 -57.70 -19.28 76.54
C PRO A 7 -58.30 -19.09 75.09
N MET A 8 -59.08 -18.11 74.99
CA MET A 8 -59.83 -17.51 73.94
C MET A 8 -58.98 -17.06 72.76
N LEU A 9 -59.31 -17.53 71.57
CA LEU A 9 -58.71 -17.06 70.29
C LEU A 9 -59.28 -15.64 69.92
N ILE A 10 -58.36 -14.71 69.83
CA ILE A 10 -58.64 -13.40 69.23
C ILE A 10 -58.14 -13.42 67.81
N LEU A 11 -59.06 -13.33 66.83
CA LEU A 11 -58.77 -13.19 65.41
C LEU A 11 -58.40 -11.74 65.11
N VAL A 12 -57.13 -11.45 64.81
CA VAL A 12 -56.71 -10.14 64.32
C VAL A 12 -56.59 -10.23 62.81
N ALA A 13 -57.46 -9.57 62.12
CA ALA A 13 -57.44 -9.43 60.68
C ALA A 13 -56.37 -8.40 60.27
N SER A 14 -55.29 -8.91 59.69
CA SER A 14 -54.22 -8.07 59.16
C SER A 14 -54.55 -7.68 57.71
N ILE A 15 -54.83 -6.39 57.51
CA ILE A 15 -55.00 -5.77 56.18
C ILE A 15 -53.58 -5.61 55.57
N LEU A 16 -53.23 -6.40 54.54
CA LEU A 16 -52.03 -6.18 53.72
C LEU A 16 -52.25 -5.02 52.78
N LEU A 17 -51.63 -3.86 53.06
CA LEU A 17 -51.45 -2.82 52.07
C LEU A 17 -50.37 -3.29 51.07
N ALA A 18 -50.76 -3.58 49.84
CA ALA A 18 -49.83 -3.81 48.74
C ALA A 18 -49.21 -2.49 48.32
N ALA A 19 -47.99 -2.20 48.77
CA ALA A 19 -47.18 -1.10 48.24
C ALA A 19 -46.71 -1.45 46.81
N GLY A 20 -47.30 -0.80 45.81
CA GLY A 20 -46.83 -0.89 44.42
C GLY A 20 -45.40 -0.37 44.31
N ALA A 21 -44.47 -1.23 43.94
CA ALA A 21 -43.11 -0.84 43.60
C ALA A 21 -43.11 -0.04 42.26
N PRO A 22 -42.36 1.06 42.17
CA PRO A 22 -42.27 1.80 40.89
C PRO A 22 -41.55 0.93 39.87
N SER A 23 -42.19 0.66 38.74
CA SER A 23 -41.58 0.03 37.57
C SER A 23 -40.44 0.92 37.05
N GLN A 24 -39.21 0.53 37.30
CA GLN A 24 -38.06 1.16 36.68
C GLN A 24 -38.10 0.81 35.19
N ALA A 25 -38.42 1.79 34.34
CA ALA A 25 -38.25 1.70 32.90
C ALA A 25 -36.75 1.49 32.64
N GLN A 26 -36.36 0.28 32.21
CA GLN A 26 -35.02 0.00 31.71
C GLN A 26 -34.78 0.88 30.49
N ALA A 27 -33.81 1.79 30.60
CA ALA A 27 -33.29 2.53 29.44
C ALA A 27 -32.81 1.50 28.38
N PRO A 28 -33.13 1.75 27.10
CA PRO A 28 -32.64 0.86 26.05
C PRO A 28 -31.13 0.76 26.16
N ALA A 29 -30.60 -0.48 26.15
CA ALA A 29 -29.15 -0.76 26.13
C ALA A 29 -28.52 -0.01 24.97
N ALA A 30 -27.50 0.79 25.24
CA ALA A 30 -26.71 1.43 24.20
C ALA A 30 -26.22 0.33 23.23
N PRO A 31 -26.27 0.59 21.90
CA PRO A 31 -25.71 -0.36 20.94
C PRO A 31 -24.25 -0.63 21.29
N PRO A 32 -23.75 -1.89 21.13
CA PRO A 32 -22.36 -2.18 21.39
C PRO A 32 -21.49 -1.19 20.61
N ALA A 33 -20.53 -0.58 21.29
CA ALA A 33 -19.55 0.28 20.64
C ALA A 33 -18.96 -0.53 19.47
N ALA A 34 -19.10 0.00 18.25
CA ALA A 34 -18.48 -0.60 17.09
C ALA A 34 -16.98 -0.77 17.44
N GLU A 35 -16.51 -2.01 17.47
CA GLU A 35 -15.10 -2.31 17.59
C GLU A 35 -14.41 -1.46 16.53
N ALA A 36 -13.49 -0.59 16.95
CA ALA A 36 -12.66 0.17 16.06
C ALA A 36 -11.88 -0.86 15.23
N GLY A 37 -12.40 -1.16 14.03
CA GLY A 37 -11.81 -2.14 13.15
C GLY A 37 -10.34 -1.78 12.95
N ALA A 38 -9.48 -2.81 12.92
CA ALA A 38 -8.09 -2.66 12.55
C ALA A 38 -8.01 -1.78 11.28
N PRO A 39 -7.03 -0.88 11.15
CA PRO A 39 -6.94 0.02 10.01
C PRO A 39 -6.96 -0.81 8.73
N THR A 40 -8.02 -0.64 7.94
CA THR A 40 -8.16 -1.34 6.67
C THR A 40 -7.13 -0.74 5.73
N VAL A 41 -6.08 -1.49 5.41
CA VAL A 41 -5.09 -1.07 4.43
C VAL A 41 -5.80 -1.02 3.07
N LEU A 42 -6.00 0.18 2.55
CA LEU A 42 -6.59 0.38 1.23
C LEU A 42 -5.54 0.08 0.16
N ILE A 43 -5.75 -0.98 -0.62
CA ILE A 43 -4.97 -1.25 -1.81
C ILE A 43 -5.76 -0.73 -3.01
N PRO A 44 -5.30 0.32 -3.70
CA PRO A 44 -6.03 0.89 -4.82
C PRO A 44 -6.16 -0.12 -5.96
N GLY A 45 -7.35 -0.24 -6.52
CA GLY A 45 -7.57 -0.92 -7.78
C GLY A 45 -7.30 0.04 -8.94
N TYR A 46 -6.38 -0.34 -9.82
CA TYR A 46 -6.07 0.43 -11.04
C TYR A 46 -6.92 0.02 -12.22
N TRP A 47 -7.80 -0.95 -12.04
CA TRP A 47 -8.61 -1.53 -13.09
C TRP A 47 -10.07 -1.11 -12.95
N ASP A 48 -10.67 -0.70 -14.07
CA ASP A 48 -12.10 -0.42 -14.11
C ASP A 48 -12.88 -1.75 -13.97
N PRO A 49 -13.67 -1.93 -12.89
CA PRO A 49 -14.44 -3.15 -12.67
C PRO A 49 -15.54 -3.36 -13.74
N ARG A 50 -15.88 -2.32 -14.51
CA ARG A 50 -16.85 -2.39 -15.60
C ARG A 50 -16.22 -2.80 -16.94
N ARG A 51 -14.90 -2.74 -17.03
CA ARG A 51 -14.17 -3.13 -18.23
C ARG A 51 -14.18 -4.63 -18.36
N ARG A 52 -15.03 -5.15 -19.22
CA ARG A 52 -14.97 -6.58 -19.61
C ARG A 52 -13.71 -6.79 -20.43
N THR A 53 -12.83 -7.64 -19.94
CA THR A 53 -11.70 -8.09 -20.75
C THR A 53 -12.21 -9.09 -21.78
N ASP A 54 -11.98 -8.82 -23.05
CA ASP A 54 -12.23 -9.76 -24.12
C ASP A 54 -11.50 -11.08 -23.86
N ARG A 55 -12.06 -12.19 -24.38
CA ARG A 55 -11.34 -13.46 -24.35
C ARG A 55 -9.97 -13.26 -24.99
N VAL A 56 -8.93 -13.50 -24.22
CA VAL A 56 -7.56 -13.38 -24.71
C VAL A 56 -7.23 -14.61 -25.54
N ASP A 57 -6.80 -14.39 -26.78
CA ASP A 57 -6.28 -15.47 -27.61
C ASP A 57 -4.84 -15.77 -27.18
N LEU A 58 -4.66 -16.85 -26.42
CA LEU A 58 -3.36 -17.32 -25.94
C LEU A 58 -2.61 -18.18 -26.99
N THR A 59 -3.20 -18.51 -28.13
CA THR A 59 -2.52 -19.28 -29.18
C THR A 59 -1.26 -18.58 -29.68
N ARG A 60 -1.22 -17.24 -29.59
CA ARG A 60 -0.07 -16.41 -29.96
C ARG A 60 0.90 -16.14 -28.80
N VAL A 61 0.61 -16.64 -27.60
CA VAL A 61 1.41 -16.47 -26.38
C VAL A 61 1.62 -17.83 -25.71
N PRO A 62 2.42 -18.73 -26.33
CA PRO A 62 2.57 -20.11 -25.81
C PRO A 62 3.39 -20.17 -24.52
N GLN A 63 4.20 -19.17 -24.24
CA GLN A 63 5.03 -19.02 -23.02
C GLN A 63 5.39 -17.56 -22.81
N ILE A 64 5.86 -17.23 -21.60
CA ILE A 64 6.42 -15.90 -21.29
C ILE A 64 7.78 -16.07 -20.63
N ARG A 65 8.80 -15.38 -21.16
CA ARG A 65 10.13 -15.25 -20.55
C ARG A 65 10.21 -13.86 -19.91
N PHE A 66 10.04 -13.82 -18.59
CA PHE A 66 10.18 -12.59 -17.83
C PHE A 66 11.65 -12.29 -17.53
N LEU A 67 12.02 -11.04 -17.67
CA LEU A 67 13.25 -10.45 -17.15
C LEU A 67 12.89 -9.57 -15.96
N THR A 68 13.66 -9.66 -14.88
CA THR A 68 13.49 -8.84 -13.67
C THR A 68 14.86 -8.39 -13.15
N ASP A 69 14.88 -7.40 -12.28
CA ASP A 69 16.04 -7.05 -11.48
C ASP A 69 16.06 -7.84 -10.16
N ASP A 70 17.21 -7.86 -9.50
CA ASP A 70 17.42 -8.45 -8.18
C ASP A 70 18.15 -7.50 -7.22
N GLU A 71 18.16 -6.21 -7.54
CA GLU A 71 18.89 -5.18 -6.78
C GLU A 71 17.97 -4.25 -5.98
N LEU A 72 16.64 -4.43 -6.08
CA LEU A 72 15.65 -3.49 -5.51
C LEU A 72 14.62 -4.19 -4.59
N PRO A 73 14.98 -4.55 -3.35
CA PRO A 73 14.00 -5.05 -2.39
C PRO A 73 12.91 -4.02 -2.07
N PRO A 74 11.66 -4.43 -1.89
CA PRO A 74 11.09 -5.79 -1.93
C PRO A 74 10.56 -6.16 -3.31
N PHE A 75 10.87 -5.39 -4.34
CA PHE A 75 10.39 -5.62 -5.71
C PHE A 75 11.09 -6.82 -6.35
N GLY A 76 12.43 -6.80 -6.34
CA GLY A 76 13.28 -7.86 -6.85
C GLY A 76 14.54 -7.98 -6.00
N PHE A 77 14.86 -9.18 -5.53
CA PHE A 77 16.04 -9.48 -4.74
C PHE A 77 16.37 -10.97 -4.81
N PRO A 78 17.64 -11.38 -4.53
CA PRO A 78 17.98 -12.79 -4.45
C PRO A 78 17.38 -13.40 -3.18
N GLY A 79 16.59 -14.45 -3.35
CA GLY A 79 16.05 -15.23 -2.24
C GLY A 79 17.11 -16.05 -1.52
N PRO A 80 16.76 -16.72 -0.41
CA PRO A 80 17.68 -17.55 0.36
C PRO A 80 18.31 -18.70 -0.45
N ASP A 81 17.61 -19.16 -1.49
CA ASP A 81 18.05 -20.22 -2.41
C ASP A 81 18.79 -19.66 -3.65
N GLY A 82 19.10 -18.36 -3.67
CA GLY A 82 19.73 -17.66 -4.78
C GLY A 82 18.83 -17.44 -6.00
N ARG A 83 17.56 -17.81 -5.93
CA ARG A 83 16.58 -17.53 -6.99
C ARG A 83 15.96 -16.15 -6.82
N PRO A 84 15.53 -15.52 -7.92
CA PRO A 84 14.81 -14.25 -7.83
C PRO A 84 13.54 -14.37 -6.97
N ALA A 85 13.34 -13.41 -6.07
CA ALA A 85 12.21 -13.27 -5.16
C ALA A 85 11.74 -11.80 -5.14
N GLY A 86 10.59 -11.54 -4.50
CA GLY A 86 10.02 -10.20 -4.35
C GLY A 86 8.72 -10.02 -5.12
N LEU A 87 8.10 -8.83 -4.98
CA LEU A 87 6.78 -8.53 -5.55
C LEU A 87 6.73 -8.77 -7.06
N ASN A 88 7.75 -8.31 -7.81
CA ASN A 88 7.79 -8.46 -9.27
C ASN A 88 7.82 -9.93 -9.68
N VAL A 89 8.58 -10.74 -8.96
CA VAL A 89 8.72 -12.19 -9.21
C VAL A 89 7.42 -12.92 -8.86
N ASP A 90 6.83 -12.61 -7.71
CA ASP A 90 5.57 -13.21 -7.27
C ASP A 90 4.42 -12.84 -8.21
N LEU A 91 4.37 -11.57 -8.66
CA LEU A 91 3.38 -11.11 -9.63
C LEU A 91 3.57 -11.79 -11.00
N ALA A 92 4.81 -11.93 -11.47
CA ALA A 92 5.09 -12.66 -12.72
C ALA A 92 4.62 -14.11 -12.65
N ARG A 93 4.88 -14.81 -11.53
CA ARG A 93 4.39 -16.18 -11.30
C ARG A 93 2.86 -16.23 -11.31
N ALA A 94 2.21 -15.35 -10.58
CA ALA A 94 0.75 -15.29 -10.51
C ALA A 94 0.11 -15.01 -11.88
N ILE A 95 0.72 -14.15 -12.72
CA ILE A 95 0.29 -13.92 -14.11
C ILE A 95 0.34 -15.22 -14.91
N CYS A 96 1.42 -15.99 -14.79
CA CYS A 96 1.58 -17.25 -15.51
C CYS A 96 0.58 -18.32 -15.08
N GLU A 97 0.35 -18.41 -13.78
CA GLU A 97 -0.65 -19.33 -13.20
C GLU A 97 -2.07 -18.95 -13.66
N GLU A 98 -2.41 -17.67 -13.67
CA GLU A 98 -3.70 -17.18 -14.14
C GLU A 98 -3.92 -17.49 -15.62
N LEU A 99 -2.90 -17.28 -16.46
CA LEU A 99 -2.96 -17.57 -17.89
C LEU A 99 -2.81 -19.07 -18.22
N LYS A 100 -2.36 -19.88 -17.26
CA LYS A 100 -2.08 -21.31 -17.42
C LYS A 100 -1.07 -21.60 -18.54
N ILE A 101 -0.04 -20.79 -18.62
CA ILE A 101 1.05 -20.94 -19.60
C ILE A 101 2.41 -21.07 -18.92
N PRO A 102 3.36 -21.79 -19.53
CA PRO A 102 4.73 -21.89 -19.02
C PRO A 102 5.42 -20.53 -18.95
N CYS A 103 6.17 -20.31 -17.87
CA CYS A 103 6.97 -19.10 -17.72
C CYS A 103 8.36 -19.39 -17.18
N THR A 104 9.30 -18.55 -17.58
CA THR A 104 10.62 -18.46 -16.95
C THR A 104 10.84 -17.05 -16.43
N ILE A 105 11.55 -16.91 -15.31
CA ILE A 105 11.89 -15.61 -14.71
C ILE A 105 13.40 -15.59 -14.53
N GLN A 106 14.07 -14.61 -15.13
CA GLN A 106 15.51 -14.44 -15.10
C GLN A 106 15.87 -13.07 -14.56
N ALA A 107 16.71 -13.03 -13.52
CA ALA A 107 17.27 -11.78 -13.02
C ALA A 107 18.41 -11.29 -13.93
N ARG A 108 18.47 -9.97 -14.09
CA ARG A 108 19.52 -9.25 -14.81
C ARG A 108 19.69 -7.88 -14.18
N ARG A 109 20.83 -7.27 -14.38
CA ARG A 109 21.06 -5.89 -13.99
C ARG A 109 20.00 -4.97 -14.62
N LEU A 110 19.53 -4.01 -13.85
CA LEU A 110 18.44 -3.10 -14.25
C LEU A 110 18.72 -2.37 -15.58
N ASP A 111 19.95 -1.92 -15.79
CA ASP A 111 20.39 -1.21 -16.99
C ASP A 111 20.37 -2.07 -18.27
N LEU A 112 20.38 -3.39 -18.14
CA LEU A 112 20.39 -4.35 -19.24
C LEU A 112 19.02 -4.97 -19.58
N LEU A 113 17.99 -4.64 -18.82
CA LEU A 113 16.67 -5.27 -18.98
C LEU A 113 15.99 -4.93 -20.30
N THR A 114 15.95 -3.65 -20.65
CA THR A 114 15.32 -3.20 -21.90
C THR A 114 16.13 -3.66 -23.14
N GLU A 115 17.46 -3.66 -23.05
CA GLU A 115 18.32 -4.24 -24.08
C GLU A 115 18.06 -5.75 -24.25
N GLY A 116 17.76 -6.45 -23.14
CA GLY A 116 17.37 -7.85 -23.17
C GLY A 116 16.11 -8.11 -24.00
N LEU A 117 15.13 -7.19 -24.00
CA LEU A 117 13.97 -7.26 -24.90
C LEU A 117 14.37 -7.06 -26.35
N ASP A 118 15.20 -6.07 -26.64
CA ASP A 118 15.66 -5.78 -28.02
C ASP A 118 16.43 -6.97 -28.60
N ARG A 119 17.24 -7.65 -27.78
CA ARG A 119 18.02 -8.85 -28.16
C ARG A 119 17.25 -10.17 -28.08
N ASN A 120 15.94 -10.14 -27.83
CA ASN A 120 15.09 -11.34 -27.68
C ASN A 120 15.54 -12.29 -26.55
N ALA A 121 16.18 -11.77 -25.50
CA ALA A 121 16.54 -12.56 -24.32
C ALA A 121 15.34 -12.83 -23.40
N GLY A 122 14.28 -12.03 -23.53
CA GLY A 122 13.01 -12.16 -22.85
C GLY A 122 11.85 -11.62 -23.67
N ASP A 123 10.63 -11.85 -23.20
CA ASP A 123 9.40 -11.41 -23.84
C ASP A 123 8.80 -10.21 -23.12
N ALA A 124 8.99 -10.16 -21.80
CA ALA A 124 8.51 -9.09 -20.93
C ALA A 124 9.51 -8.75 -19.82
N VAL A 125 9.58 -7.48 -19.43
CA VAL A 125 10.31 -6.99 -18.25
C VAL A 125 9.34 -6.58 -17.18
N ILE A 126 9.54 -7.10 -15.97
CA ILE A 126 8.85 -6.73 -14.75
C ILE A 126 9.91 -6.36 -13.69
N ALA A 127 10.21 -5.07 -13.56
CA ALA A 127 11.34 -4.57 -12.78
C ALA A 127 11.10 -3.16 -12.25
N SER A 128 9.90 -2.88 -11.79
CA SER A 128 9.53 -1.56 -11.24
C SER A 128 9.83 -0.40 -12.18
N LEU A 129 9.69 -0.61 -13.50
CA LEU A 129 9.91 0.41 -14.49
C LEU A 129 8.76 1.43 -14.48
N ALA A 130 9.09 2.69 -14.21
CA ALA A 130 8.13 3.78 -14.26
C ALA A 130 7.63 4.01 -15.69
N ILE A 131 6.33 4.22 -15.84
CA ILE A 131 5.71 4.57 -17.12
C ILE A 131 6.13 5.98 -17.50
N THR A 132 6.91 6.10 -18.56
CA THR A 132 7.35 7.39 -19.14
C THR A 132 6.93 7.51 -20.60
N PRO A 133 6.81 8.74 -21.15
CA PRO A 133 6.57 8.91 -22.57
C PRO A 133 7.63 8.26 -23.47
N ASP A 134 8.89 8.22 -23.03
CA ASP A 134 9.97 7.56 -23.77
C ASP A 134 9.78 6.04 -23.79
N LEU A 135 9.46 5.45 -22.66
CA LEU A 135 9.18 4.02 -22.55
C LEU A 135 8.02 3.61 -23.48
N ARG A 136 6.94 4.38 -23.50
CA ARG A 136 5.79 4.15 -24.38
C ARG A 136 6.11 4.30 -25.87
N ARG A 137 7.09 5.15 -26.23
CA ARG A 137 7.52 5.27 -27.64
C ARG A 137 8.32 4.06 -28.11
N ARG A 138 9.12 3.46 -27.24
CA ARG A 138 10.03 2.37 -27.59
C ARG A 138 9.42 0.98 -27.43
N PHE A 139 8.50 0.83 -26.49
CA PHE A 139 8.00 -0.47 -26.06
C PHE A 139 6.47 -0.50 -25.99
N GLU A 140 5.90 -1.71 -25.98
CA GLU A 140 4.55 -1.93 -25.47
C GLU A 140 4.59 -1.92 -23.93
N VAL A 141 3.61 -1.28 -23.33
CA VAL A 141 3.52 -1.10 -21.87
C VAL A 141 2.17 -1.61 -21.40
N SER A 142 2.16 -2.44 -20.38
CA SER A 142 0.92 -2.93 -19.76
C SER A 142 0.14 -1.81 -19.08
N ASP A 143 -1.04 -2.12 -18.59
CA ASP A 143 -1.69 -1.33 -17.56
C ASP A 143 -0.75 -1.27 -16.34
N ARG A 144 -0.80 -0.18 -15.57
CA ARG A 144 0.02 -0.06 -14.36
C ARG A 144 -0.40 -1.10 -13.33
N TYR A 145 0.56 -1.66 -12.64
CA TYR A 145 0.29 -2.61 -11.56
C TYR A 145 0.56 -2.03 -10.17
N LEU A 146 1.31 -0.94 -10.05
CA LEU A 146 1.56 -0.26 -8.78
C LEU A 146 1.82 1.23 -9.02
N ASP A 147 1.32 2.08 -8.12
CA ASP A 147 1.79 3.46 -7.98
C ASP A 147 2.86 3.54 -6.89
N THR A 148 3.81 4.43 -7.10
CA THR A 148 4.79 4.80 -6.09
C THR A 148 4.48 6.22 -5.62
N PRO A 149 3.57 6.39 -4.65
CA PRO A 149 3.18 7.71 -4.20
C PRO A 149 4.33 8.40 -3.46
N ALA A 150 4.38 9.72 -3.55
CA ALA A 150 5.18 10.49 -2.62
C ALA A 150 4.49 10.58 -1.26
N ARG A 151 5.25 10.58 -0.18
CA ARG A 151 4.75 10.68 1.20
C ARG A 151 5.59 11.64 2.01
N PHE A 152 4.94 12.33 2.94
CA PHE A 152 5.66 12.98 4.02
C PHE A 152 5.98 11.99 5.12
N VAL A 153 7.20 12.09 5.64
CA VAL A 153 7.67 11.34 6.81
C VAL A 153 8.05 12.32 7.89
N MET A 154 7.64 12.06 9.11
CA MET A 154 7.98 12.85 10.28
C MET A 154 8.44 11.97 11.43
N ARG A 155 9.03 12.57 12.44
CA ARG A 155 9.34 11.89 13.70
C ARG A 155 8.06 11.61 14.51
N LYS A 156 8.00 10.47 15.18
CA LYS A 156 6.84 10.05 16.00
C LYS A 156 6.55 11.03 17.15
N ASP A 157 7.57 11.71 17.65
CA ASP A 157 7.46 12.70 18.74
C ASP A 157 7.02 14.10 18.30
N THR A 158 6.74 14.29 17.01
CA THR A 158 6.22 15.54 16.45
C THR A 158 4.70 15.58 16.57
N ARG A 159 4.12 16.77 16.88
CA ARG A 159 2.68 16.98 17.06
C ARG A 159 1.92 17.30 15.76
N LEU A 160 2.58 17.17 14.60
CA LEU A 160 1.93 17.37 13.32
C LEU A 160 0.90 16.23 13.07
N THR A 161 -0.28 16.60 12.59
CA THR A 161 -1.37 15.66 12.28
C THR A 161 -1.67 15.60 10.79
N GLU A 162 -1.34 16.65 10.05
CA GLU A 162 -1.68 16.83 8.64
C GLU A 162 -0.46 17.30 7.84
N ALA A 163 -0.46 16.93 6.56
CA ALA A 163 0.57 17.34 5.60
C ALA A 163 0.02 18.42 4.63
N THR A 164 -0.87 19.28 5.10
CA THR A 164 -1.37 20.39 4.27
C THR A 164 -0.36 21.53 4.18
N PRO A 165 -0.42 22.37 3.13
CA PRO A 165 0.46 23.55 3.01
C PRO A 165 0.37 24.48 4.22
N GLU A 166 -0.84 24.60 4.81
CA GLU A 166 -1.09 25.43 5.99
C GLU A 166 -0.44 24.83 7.24
N ALA A 167 -0.55 23.51 7.43
CA ALA A 167 0.03 22.80 8.58
C ALA A 167 1.57 22.79 8.54
N LEU A 168 2.15 22.83 7.34
CA LEU A 168 3.58 22.85 7.12
C LEU A 168 4.15 24.26 6.86
N ALA A 169 3.32 25.32 6.98
CA ALA A 169 3.79 26.70 6.85
C ALA A 169 4.89 27.03 7.88
N GLY A 170 6.02 27.57 7.41
CA GLY A 170 7.19 27.87 8.23
C GLY A 170 8.00 26.63 8.67
N ARG A 171 7.58 25.43 8.34
CA ARG A 171 8.31 24.18 8.63
C ARG A 171 9.37 23.90 7.58
N SER A 172 10.39 23.17 8.00
CA SER A 172 11.45 22.72 7.11
C SER A 172 11.10 21.37 6.50
N ILE A 173 11.12 21.32 5.15
CA ILE A 173 10.85 20.10 4.36
C ILE A 173 12.16 19.66 3.71
N ALA A 174 12.66 18.47 4.08
CA ALA A 174 13.78 17.85 3.39
C ALA A 174 13.33 17.25 2.06
N VAL A 175 14.07 17.51 1.00
CA VAL A 175 13.88 16.93 -0.33
C VAL A 175 15.23 16.60 -0.95
N VAL A 176 15.26 15.64 -1.87
CA VAL A 176 16.46 15.36 -2.68
C VAL A 176 16.52 16.39 -3.81
N GLN A 177 17.67 17.03 -3.97
CA GLN A 177 17.89 18.05 -5.00
C GLN A 177 17.65 17.49 -6.41
N GLY A 178 16.96 18.27 -7.26
CA GLY A 178 16.63 17.89 -8.64
C GLY A 178 15.55 16.81 -8.77
N SER A 179 14.93 16.38 -7.67
CA SER A 179 13.90 15.35 -7.69
C SER A 179 12.51 15.92 -8.03
N ALA A 180 11.61 15.03 -8.44
CA ALA A 180 10.20 15.35 -8.61
C ALA A 180 9.54 15.82 -7.29
N HIS A 181 10.01 15.28 -6.16
CA HIS A 181 9.57 15.67 -4.82
C HIS A 181 9.94 17.13 -4.51
N GLU A 182 11.15 17.56 -4.88
CA GLU A 182 11.52 18.97 -4.75
C GLU A 182 10.62 19.87 -5.60
N ALA A 183 10.41 19.52 -6.87
CA ALA A 183 9.57 20.29 -7.80
C ALA A 183 8.13 20.41 -7.29
N TYR A 184 7.58 19.31 -6.77
CA TYR A 184 6.25 19.29 -6.16
C TYR A 184 6.18 20.18 -4.91
N ALA A 185 7.12 19.99 -3.98
CA ALA A 185 7.13 20.76 -2.74
C ALA A 185 7.32 22.27 -3.00
N ALA A 186 8.17 22.64 -3.96
CA ALA A 186 8.35 24.04 -4.36
C ALA A 186 7.06 24.68 -4.91
N THR A 187 6.23 23.87 -5.59
CA THR A 187 4.98 24.35 -6.18
C THR A 187 3.86 24.48 -5.15
N PHE A 188 3.69 23.47 -4.31
CA PHE A 188 2.51 23.34 -3.44
C PHE A 188 2.75 23.74 -1.99
N TYR A 189 4.02 23.89 -1.56
CA TYR A 189 4.41 24.28 -0.19
C TYR A 189 5.26 25.57 -0.18
N PRO A 190 4.82 26.66 -0.82
CA PRO A 190 5.65 27.86 -1.00
C PRO A 190 5.97 28.59 0.31
N THR A 191 5.18 28.34 1.36
CA THR A 191 5.39 28.94 2.70
C THR A 191 6.27 28.09 3.61
N SER A 192 6.68 26.91 3.16
CA SER A 192 7.61 26.03 3.88
C SER A 192 9.06 26.30 3.47
N SER A 193 10.00 25.96 4.34
CA SER A 193 11.44 26.09 4.07
C SER A 193 11.97 24.79 3.44
N LEU A 194 12.22 24.78 2.13
CA LEU A 194 12.79 23.60 1.47
C LEU A 194 14.28 23.45 1.75
N ARG A 195 14.67 22.34 2.37
CA ARG A 195 16.05 21.93 2.62
C ARG A 195 16.44 20.85 1.60
N ARG A 196 17.37 21.19 0.74
CA ARG A 196 17.84 20.34 -0.37
C ARG A 196 19.02 19.51 0.06
N PHE A 197 18.96 18.21 -0.18
CA PHE A 197 20.02 17.25 0.13
C PHE A 197 20.52 16.57 -1.14
N PRO A 198 21.79 16.15 -1.19
CA PRO A 198 22.35 15.51 -2.39
C PRO A 198 21.71 14.14 -2.67
N ASP A 199 21.27 13.44 -1.63
CA ASP A 199 20.68 12.11 -1.72
C ASP A 199 19.68 11.86 -0.59
N ILE A 200 18.98 10.73 -0.68
CA ILE A 200 17.97 10.34 0.30
C ILE A 200 18.56 9.95 1.66
N ALA A 201 19.79 9.44 1.69
CA ALA A 201 20.44 9.07 2.95
C ALA A 201 20.75 10.32 3.79
N ALA A 202 21.27 11.37 3.16
CA ALA A 202 21.51 12.67 3.80
C ALA A 202 20.19 13.32 4.29
N ALA A 203 19.12 13.25 3.49
CA ALA A 203 17.80 13.77 3.88
C ALA A 203 17.19 13.01 5.07
N ARG A 204 17.31 11.67 5.08
CA ARG A 204 16.88 10.81 6.21
C ARG A 204 17.68 11.10 7.47
N LYS A 205 18.99 11.26 7.35
CA LYS A 205 19.86 11.62 8.46
C LYS A 205 19.44 12.95 9.09
N ALA A 206 19.18 13.98 8.29
CA ALA A 206 18.73 15.29 8.77
C ALA A 206 17.38 15.19 9.54
N LEU A 207 16.45 14.31 9.10
CA LEU A 207 15.22 14.05 9.85
C LEU A 207 15.49 13.36 11.19
N LEU A 208 16.41 12.39 11.23
CA LEU A 208 16.83 11.71 12.45
C LEU A 208 17.45 12.70 13.46
N GLU A 209 18.32 13.58 12.99
CA GLU A 209 19.07 14.56 13.79
C GLU A 209 18.24 15.81 14.14
N ARG A 210 16.98 15.91 13.71
CA ARG A 210 16.06 17.03 13.94
C ARG A 210 16.46 18.33 13.22
N ASP A 211 17.28 18.24 12.20
CA ASP A 211 17.67 19.40 11.38
C ASP A 211 16.54 19.86 10.45
N VAL A 212 15.54 18.99 10.26
CA VAL A 212 14.33 19.24 9.48
C VAL A 212 13.09 18.68 10.21
N ASP A 213 11.93 19.30 9.95
CA ASP A 213 10.66 18.89 10.56
C ASP A 213 10.08 17.65 9.88
N VAL A 214 10.14 17.61 8.55
CA VAL A 214 9.58 16.51 7.73
C VAL A 214 10.49 16.19 6.53
N LEU A 215 10.41 14.96 6.06
CA LEU A 215 11.00 14.51 4.80
C LEU A 215 9.87 14.25 3.79
N PHE A 216 10.02 14.72 2.55
CA PHE A 216 9.12 14.42 1.46
C PHE A 216 9.85 13.61 0.38
N ALA A 217 9.44 12.35 0.20
CA ALA A 217 10.14 11.39 -0.62
C ALA A 217 9.20 10.28 -1.13
N ASP A 218 9.76 9.35 -1.93
CA ASP A 218 9.06 8.15 -2.37
C ASP A 218 8.50 7.36 -1.18
N GLY A 219 7.21 7.07 -1.23
CA GLY A 219 6.47 6.44 -0.13
C GLY A 219 6.88 4.99 0.10
N VAL A 220 7.17 4.26 -0.98
CA VAL A 220 7.57 2.85 -0.90
C VAL A 220 8.93 2.73 -0.22
N ALA A 221 9.93 3.45 -0.75
CA ALA A 221 11.28 3.46 -0.19
C ALA A 221 11.32 4.02 1.24
N SER A 222 10.42 4.97 1.55
CA SER A 222 10.28 5.53 2.89
C SER A 222 9.62 4.55 3.86
N GLY A 223 8.61 3.77 3.41
CA GLY A 223 7.97 2.74 4.21
C GLY A 223 8.97 1.69 4.70
N PHE A 224 9.84 1.20 3.79
CA PHE A 224 10.91 0.27 4.15
C PHE A 224 11.89 0.85 5.14
N TRP A 225 12.28 2.10 4.91
CA TRP A 225 13.19 2.77 5.84
C TRP A 225 12.56 2.92 7.23
N ILE A 226 11.27 3.29 7.31
CA ILE A 226 10.55 3.48 8.58
C ILE A 226 10.51 2.19 9.42
N ILE A 227 10.27 1.03 8.79
CA ILE A 227 10.21 -0.26 9.48
C ILE A 227 11.58 -0.91 9.66
N GLY A 228 12.61 -0.41 8.97
CA GLY A 228 13.97 -0.93 9.05
C GLY A 228 14.76 -0.36 10.24
N GLU A 229 15.83 -1.08 10.62
CA GLU A 229 16.73 -0.68 11.72
C GLU A 229 17.34 0.71 11.52
N ALA A 230 17.59 1.10 10.26
CA ALA A 230 18.20 2.39 9.92
C ALA A 230 17.37 3.62 10.31
N SER A 231 16.09 3.46 10.60
CA SER A 231 15.23 4.52 11.12
C SER A 231 15.31 4.67 12.63
N ALA A 232 15.88 3.70 13.34
CA ALA A 232 15.88 3.61 14.81
C ALA A 232 14.46 3.80 15.41
N ASP A 233 13.45 3.29 14.73
CA ASP A 233 12.02 3.43 15.08
C ASP A 233 11.55 4.87 15.32
N CYS A 234 12.24 5.85 14.72
CA CYS A 234 12.00 7.28 14.96
C CYS A 234 10.68 7.76 14.41
N CYS A 235 10.22 7.17 13.32
CA CYS A 235 9.49 7.92 12.32
C CYS A 235 8.21 7.24 11.88
N ARG A 236 7.30 8.02 11.28
CA ARG A 236 6.04 7.55 10.70
C ARG A 236 5.63 8.44 9.53
N PHE A 237 4.71 7.97 8.72
CA PHE A 237 4.08 8.81 7.71
C PHE A 237 3.22 9.91 8.32
N LEU A 238 3.16 11.04 7.62
CA LEU A 238 2.30 12.18 7.91
C LEU A 238 1.33 12.39 6.75
N GLY A 239 0.03 12.39 7.06
CA GLY A 239 -1.01 12.57 6.04
C GLY A 239 -1.13 11.43 5.04
N GLY A 240 -1.80 11.71 3.92
CA GLY A 240 -2.06 10.76 2.84
C GLY A 240 -0.92 10.63 1.82
N ALA A 241 -1.24 9.92 0.74
CA ALA A 241 -0.36 9.69 -0.40
C ALA A 241 -0.56 10.77 -1.47
N PHE A 242 0.51 11.18 -2.13
CA PHE A 242 0.52 12.15 -3.23
C PHE A 242 0.84 11.40 -4.53
N THR A 243 -0.09 11.42 -5.48
CA THR A 243 -0.04 10.58 -6.70
C THR A 243 -0.17 11.40 -7.99
N GLU A 244 0.16 12.69 -7.96
CA GLU A 244 0.05 13.55 -9.14
C GLU A 244 0.96 13.10 -10.27
N ASN A 245 0.38 12.54 -11.32
CA ASN A 245 1.07 11.94 -12.46
C ASN A 245 2.10 12.88 -13.10
N ARG A 246 1.84 14.21 -13.08
CA ARG A 246 2.76 15.21 -13.62
C ARG A 246 4.13 15.19 -12.95
N TYR A 247 4.19 14.85 -11.67
CA TYR A 247 5.42 14.83 -10.86
C TYR A 247 5.94 13.41 -10.64
N PHE A 248 5.08 12.48 -10.24
CA PHE A 248 5.48 11.15 -9.77
C PHE A 248 5.30 10.04 -10.83
N GLY A 249 4.88 10.43 -12.05
CA GLY A 249 4.70 9.50 -13.16
C GLY A 249 3.35 8.78 -13.12
N GLU A 250 3.18 7.83 -14.06
CA GLU A 250 1.93 7.10 -14.25
C GLU A 250 1.93 5.74 -13.53
N GLY A 251 2.88 5.50 -12.62
CA GLY A 251 3.05 4.23 -11.92
C GLY A 251 4.02 3.27 -12.60
N LEU A 252 4.04 2.03 -12.11
CA LEU A 252 4.91 0.95 -12.58
C LEU A 252 4.16 0.02 -13.52
N ALA A 253 4.81 -0.44 -14.58
CA ALA A 253 4.21 -1.32 -15.56
C ALA A 253 5.17 -2.43 -16.02
N ILE A 254 4.59 -3.43 -16.67
CA ILE A 254 5.33 -4.50 -17.36
C ILE A 254 5.58 -4.04 -18.79
N VAL A 255 6.82 -4.19 -19.23
CA VAL A 255 7.28 -3.70 -20.54
C VAL A 255 7.57 -4.86 -21.48
N MET A 256 7.13 -4.75 -22.72
CA MET A 256 7.28 -5.77 -23.75
C MET A 256 7.84 -5.14 -25.04
N ARG A 257 8.36 -5.96 -25.94
CA ARG A 257 8.78 -5.45 -27.26
C ARG A 257 7.61 -4.78 -27.98
N ARG A 258 7.92 -3.71 -28.70
CA ARG A 258 6.97 -3.00 -29.52
C ARG A 258 6.30 -3.94 -30.53
N GLY A 259 4.99 -3.80 -30.70
CA GLY A 259 4.17 -4.62 -31.58
C GLY A 259 3.75 -5.99 -30.97
N ASN A 260 4.14 -6.30 -29.74
CA ASN A 260 3.68 -7.50 -29.05
C ASN A 260 2.35 -7.27 -28.30
N GLU A 261 1.36 -6.75 -29.03
CA GLU A 261 0.03 -6.48 -28.50
C GLU A 261 -0.67 -7.75 -27.92
N PRO A 262 -0.53 -8.95 -28.53
CA PRO A 262 -1.14 -10.13 -27.93
C PRO A 262 -0.64 -10.40 -26.51
N LEU A 263 0.67 -10.29 -26.27
CA LEU A 263 1.24 -10.46 -24.93
C LEU A 263 0.78 -9.36 -23.98
N ARG A 264 0.73 -8.11 -24.43
CA ARG A 264 0.21 -6.99 -23.63
C ARG A 264 -1.23 -7.23 -23.18
N ARG A 265 -2.09 -7.66 -24.10
CA ARG A 265 -3.50 -8.01 -23.76
C ARG A 265 -3.57 -9.17 -22.77
N ALA A 266 -2.76 -10.20 -22.94
CA ALA A 266 -2.70 -11.34 -22.03
C ALA A 266 -2.30 -10.91 -20.63
N ILE A 267 -1.23 -10.11 -20.51
CA ILE A 267 -0.75 -9.57 -19.22
C ILE A 267 -1.82 -8.70 -18.56
N ASN A 268 -2.43 -7.77 -19.29
CA ASN A 268 -3.46 -6.90 -18.74
C ASN A 268 -4.69 -7.69 -18.27
N HIS A 269 -5.10 -8.71 -19.02
CA HIS A 269 -6.16 -9.61 -18.61
C HIS A 269 -5.80 -10.33 -17.30
N ALA A 270 -4.59 -10.88 -17.20
CA ALA A 270 -4.14 -11.55 -15.99
C ALA A 270 -4.09 -10.61 -14.79
N LEU A 271 -3.54 -9.41 -14.94
CA LEU A 271 -3.50 -8.39 -13.88
C LEU A 271 -4.90 -8.07 -13.35
N GLN A 272 -5.87 -7.86 -14.25
CA GLN A 272 -7.26 -7.62 -13.85
C GLN A 272 -7.84 -8.81 -13.09
N ARG A 273 -7.63 -10.05 -13.60
CA ARG A 273 -8.13 -11.26 -12.94
C ARG A 273 -7.52 -11.49 -11.56
N LEU A 274 -6.22 -11.24 -11.40
CA LEU A 274 -5.54 -11.32 -10.11
C LEU A 274 -6.09 -10.31 -9.11
N TRP A 275 -6.41 -9.08 -9.57
CA TRP A 275 -7.05 -8.07 -8.76
C TRP A 275 -8.48 -8.50 -8.34
N GLU A 276 -9.30 -8.96 -9.28
CA GLU A 276 -10.68 -9.43 -9.01
C GLU A 276 -10.72 -10.60 -8.01
N LYS A 277 -9.70 -11.46 -8.02
CA LYS A 277 -9.58 -12.60 -7.11
C LYS A 277 -8.96 -12.24 -5.75
N GLY A 278 -8.51 -11.01 -5.54
CA GLY A 278 -7.81 -10.58 -4.33
C GLY A 278 -6.35 -11.01 -4.24
N ILE A 279 -5.85 -11.83 -5.18
CA ILE A 279 -4.46 -12.32 -5.19
C ILE A 279 -3.48 -11.17 -5.27
N TYR A 280 -3.77 -10.16 -6.11
CA TYR A 280 -2.93 -8.97 -6.20
C TYR A 280 -2.78 -8.27 -4.84
N ALA A 281 -3.88 -8.12 -4.10
CA ALA A 281 -3.85 -7.50 -2.77
C ALA A 281 -2.98 -8.29 -1.78
N GLU A 282 -3.07 -9.61 -1.79
CA GLU A 282 -2.24 -10.49 -0.96
C GLU A 282 -0.74 -10.33 -1.27
N LEU A 283 -0.38 -10.27 -2.55
CA LEU A 283 1.02 -10.07 -2.98
C LEU A 283 1.57 -8.71 -2.53
N VAL A 284 0.77 -7.65 -2.67
CA VAL A 284 1.16 -6.30 -2.22
C VAL A 284 1.31 -6.27 -0.70
N LEU A 285 0.37 -6.82 0.07
CA LEU A 285 0.46 -6.86 1.53
C LEU A 285 1.64 -7.71 2.02
N LYS A 286 1.95 -8.82 1.34
CA LYS A 286 3.13 -9.63 1.63
C LYS A 286 4.43 -8.83 1.45
N ALA A 287 4.51 -8.04 0.37
CA ALA A 287 5.68 -7.22 0.07
C ALA A 287 5.76 -5.97 0.95
N PHE A 288 4.62 -5.40 1.33
CA PHE A 288 4.49 -4.13 2.07
C PHE A 288 3.56 -4.29 3.29
N PRO A 289 4.00 -4.95 4.36
CA PRO A 289 3.14 -5.18 5.53
C PRO A 289 2.64 -3.91 6.21
N GLY A 290 3.37 -2.80 6.07
CA GLY A 290 2.98 -1.46 6.58
C GLY A 290 2.08 -0.65 5.63
N GLY A 291 1.69 -1.22 4.50
CA GLY A 291 0.97 -0.52 3.43
C GLY A 291 1.88 0.37 2.58
N VAL A 292 1.42 0.66 1.36
CA VAL A 292 2.09 1.59 0.41
C VAL A 292 1.39 2.95 0.40
N TYR A 293 0.11 2.99 0.81
CA TYR A 293 -0.81 4.14 0.67
C TYR A 293 -1.26 4.67 2.02
#